data_850c220f391b97ea1776d3b7f7bfe4b1
#
_entry.id   850c220f391b97ea1776d3b7f7bfe4b1
#
_cell.length_a   1.000
_cell.length_b   1.000
_cell.length_c   1.000
_cell.angle_alpha   90.00
_cell.angle_beta   90.00
_cell.angle_gamma   90.00
#
_symmetry.space_group_name_H-M   'P 1'
#
loop_
_entity.id
_entity.type
_entity.pdbx_description
1 polymer ?
#
loop_
_entity_poly.entity_id
_entity_poly.type
_entity_poly.pdbx_seq_one_letter_code
_entity_poly.pdbx_strand_id
1 'polypeptide(L)'
;MPRIWTVDRIMRLMMFAAVFVVIVGTAYYLRNVLFPFFAAFLLAYIVDPLVNRLQVKVKHRIVAVLIVIFGGALILTGSMLIFVPKVINEVQYLGSLLVRMFNDSAWSERISSYIPTDIWEFVRESAGWEKIGAALQNFDSWETIGNLISKILPGAWGVVSKTVTIILGFSTFALMFLYLVFIMVDMPKLRSGVASLIPKRYQDDAFEMAHEVDRFMGNYFRAQSMVALSVGVLYAIGFSIMGLPMGIVFGLFSGALNMVPYLQLTSIPLALVLAIVYSLDAGMPLWQVAIIVLLIYLVVQIIQDLFLVPHIVGKSMNLPPVGILLSLSIWGKLLGFLGLLVAVPFTCLCLVFIRKVQKKSEAMHAESVGPHPEA
;
A
#
# COMPACT_ATOMS: atom_id res chain seq x y z
N MET A 1 37.60 25.48 24.60
CA MET A 1 37.01 24.61 23.57
C MET A 1 36.09 23.63 24.28
N PRO A 2 34.78 23.66 24.08
CA PRO A 2 33.88 22.70 24.70
C PRO A 2 34.13 21.32 24.06
N ARG A 3 34.45 20.33 24.89
CA ARG A 3 34.55 18.93 24.49
C ARG A 3 33.17 18.46 24.05
N ILE A 4 32.93 18.47 22.75
CA ILE A 4 31.65 18.15 22.11
C ILE A 4 31.28 16.66 22.30
N TRP A 5 32.25 15.80 22.59
CA TRP A 5 32.06 14.36 22.77
C TRP A 5 32.60 13.89 24.12
N THR A 6 31.70 13.70 25.07
CA THR A 6 32.00 12.99 26.32
C THR A 6 31.85 11.49 26.07
N VAL A 7 32.73 10.63 26.60
CA VAL A 7 32.70 9.17 26.52
C VAL A 7 31.29 8.63 26.82
N ASP A 8 30.61 9.21 27.80
CA ASP A 8 29.23 8.90 28.16
C ASP A 8 28.21 9.14 27.04
N ARG A 9 28.38 10.17 26.21
CA ARG A 9 27.49 10.42 25.07
C ARG A 9 27.75 9.43 23.97
N ILE A 10 29.01 9.08 23.71
CA ILE A 10 29.38 8.08 22.71
C ILE A 10 28.83 6.69 23.12
N MET A 11 29.04 6.30 24.40
CA MET A 11 28.50 5.03 24.91
C MET A 11 26.96 4.96 24.83
N ARG A 12 26.25 6.03 25.20
CA ARG A 12 24.79 6.10 25.04
C ARG A 12 24.37 6.00 23.56
N LEU A 13 25.04 6.69 22.66
CA LEU A 13 24.76 6.62 21.22
C LEU A 13 24.99 5.21 20.67
N MET A 14 26.09 4.56 21.05
CA MET A 14 26.39 3.17 20.67
C MET A 14 25.35 2.20 21.24
N MET A 15 24.92 2.38 22.48
CA MET A 15 23.88 1.56 23.10
C MET A 15 22.54 1.76 22.40
N PHE A 16 22.14 2.99 22.08
CA PHE A 16 20.92 3.24 21.29
C PHE A 16 21.01 2.67 19.89
N ALA A 17 22.17 2.78 19.22
CA ALA A 17 22.39 2.19 17.91
C ALA A 17 22.32 0.65 17.96
N ALA A 18 22.93 0.03 18.98
CA ALA A 18 22.88 -1.43 19.18
C ALA A 18 21.44 -1.90 19.44
N VAL A 19 20.69 -1.23 20.32
CA VAL A 19 19.27 -1.52 20.58
C VAL A 19 18.43 -1.34 19.32
N PHE A 20 18.65 -0.28 18.55
CA PHE A 20 17.96 -0.03 17.28
C PHE A 20 18.24 -1.15 16.27
N VAL A 21 19.50 -1.58 16.11
CA VAL A 21 19.88 -2.69 15.21
C VAL A 21 19.22 -3.99 15.65
N VAL A 22 19.17 -4.27 16.96
CA VAL A 22 18.49 -5.46 17.49
C VAL A 22 16.99 -5.42 17.20
N ILE A 23 16.33 -4.27 17.43
CA ILE A 23 14.89 -4.09 17.16
C ILE A 23 14.61 -4.29 15.66
N VAL A 24 15.36 -3.62 14.79
CA VAL A 24 15.18 -3.73 13.33
C VAL A 24 15.50 -5.15 12.83
N GLY A 25 16.56 -5.78 13.34
CA GLY A 25 16.93 -7.15 13.02
C GLY A 25 15.84 -8.15 13.43
N THR A 26 15.29 -7.99 14.64
CA THR A 26 14.19 -8.82 15.13
C THR A 26 12.91 -8.58 14.32
N ALA A 27 12.58 -7.34 13.99
CA ALA A 27 11.43 -7.00 13.14
C ALA A 27 11.60 -7.59 11.73
N TYR A 28 12.79 -7.55 11.16
CA TYR A 28 13.08 -8.18 9.88
C TYR A 28 12.94 -9.70 9.93
N TYR A 29 13.42 -10.34 10.98
CA TYR A 29 13.27 -11.79 11.18
C TYR A 29 11.81 -12.20 11.34
N LEU A 30 11.04 -11.43 12.11
CA LEU A 30 9.61 -11.68 12.40
C LEU A 30 8.66 -11.07 11.37
N ARG A 31 9.12 -10.49 10.27
CA ARG A 31 8.30 -9.75 9.30
C ARG A 31 7.05 -10.50 8.83
N ASN A 32 7.16 -11.80 8.63
CA ASN A 32 6.04 -12.62 8.15
C ASN A 32 4.95 -12.80 9.22
N VAL A 33 5.34 -12.85 10.49
CA VAL A 33 4.40 -12.93 11.63
C VAL A 33 3.82 -11.56 11.95
N LEU A 34 4.63 -10.52 11.83
CA LEU A 34 4.22 -9.14 12.09
C LEU A 34 3.32 -8.57 10.98
N PHE A 35 3.39 -9.10 9.75
CA PHE A 35 2.60 -8.62 8.63
C PHE A 35 1.08 -8.58 8.92
N PRO A 36 0.41 -9.68 9.31
CA PRO A 36 -1.02 -9.65 9.60
C PRO A 36 -1.37 -8.73 10.77
N PHE A 37 -0.49 -8.59 11.77
CA PHE A 37 -0.68 -7.67 12.88
C PHE A 37 -0.65 -6.20 12.42
N PHE A 38 0.38 -5.80 11.66
CA PHE A 38 0.49 -4.43 11.15
C PHE A 38 -0.59 -4.10 10.14
N ALA A 39 -0.99 -5.04 9.28
CA ALA A 39 -2.10 -4.86 8.35
C ALA A 39 -3.42 -4.64 9.11
N ALA A 40 -3.68 -5.43 10.15
CA ALA A 40 -4.83 -5.24 11.03
C ALA A 40 -4.79 -3.89 11.77
N PHE A 41 -3.61 -3.48 12.24
CA PHE A 41 -3.40 -2.20 12.91
C PHE A 41 -3.68 -1.01 11.99
N LEU A 42 -3.22 -1.07 10.73
CA LEU A 42 -3.52 -0.08 9.69
C LEU A 42 -5.03 0.02 9.42
N LEU A 43 -5.68 -1.14 9.22
CA LEU A 43 -7.13 -1.18 9.02
C LEU A 43 -7.88 -0.62 10.22
N ALA A 44 -7.41 -0.92 11.45
CA ALA A 44 -7.99 -0.36 12.66
C ALA A 44 -7.95 1.18 12.66
N TYR A 45 -6.86 1.81 12.24
CA TYR A 45 -6.78 3.27 12.14
C TYR A 45 -7.76 3.87 11.12
N ILE A 46 -8.00 3.18 10.01
CA ILE A 46 -8.94 3.62 8.99
C ILE A 46 -10.38 3.53 9.51
N VAL A 47 -10.69 2.44 10.25
CA VAL A 47 -12.05 2.10 10.66
C VAL A 47 -12.43 2.66 12.05
N ASP A 48 -11.47 2.97 12.93
CA ASP A 48 -11.71 3.48 14.31
C ASP A 48 -12.70 4.67 14.39
N PRO A 49 -12.68 5.67 13.46
CA PRO A 49 -13.66 6.74 13.52
C PRO A 49 -15.12 6.29 13.34
N LEU A 50 -15.34 5.23 12.53
CA LEU A 50 -16.68 4.66 12.35
C LEU A 50 -17.15 3.99 13.64
N VAL A 51 -16.23 3.24 14.28
CA VAL A 51 -16.50 2.62 15.58
C VAL A 51 -16.79 3.66 16.65
N ASN A 52 -15.98 4.72 16.74
CA ASN A 52 -16.18 5.76 17.74
C ASN A 52 -17.51 6.50 17.55
N ARG A 53 -17.91 6.79 16.29
CA ARG A 53 -19.23 7.37 16.00
C ARG A 53 -20.38 6.44 16.38
N LEU A 54 -20.24 5.14 16.13
CA LEU A 54 -21.26 4.15 16.44
C LEU A 54 -21.31 3.86 17.94
N GLN A 55 -20.17 3.86 18.63
CA GLN A 55 -20.07 3.66 20.08
C GLN A 55 -20.90 4.67 20.87
N VAL A 56 -20.97 5.94 20.40
CA VAL A 56 -21.82 6.98 21.03
C VAL A 56 -23.29 6.55 21.05
N LYS A 57 -23.77 5.84 20.02
CA LYS A 57 -25.16 5.36 19.92
C LYS A 57 -25.39 4.06 20.67
N VAL A 58 -24.44 3.12 20.58
CA VAL A 58 -24.60 1.74 21.10
C VAL A 58 -24.11 1.59 22.56
N LYS A 59 -23.34 2.57 23.08
CA LYS A 59 -22.77 2.63 24.44
C LYS A 59 -21.71 1.55 24.76
N HIS A 60 -21.66 0.44 24.02
CA HIS A 60 -20.69 -0.65 24.24
C HIS A 60 -19.70 -0.71 23.06
N ARG A 61 -18.37 -0.56 23.35
CA ARG A 61 -17.33 -0.55 22.31
C ARG A 61 -17.27 -1.87 21.53
N ILE A 62 -17.34 -3.00 22.23
CA ILE A 62 -17.30 -4.33 21.59
C ILE A 62 -18.42 -4.48 20.56
N VAL A 63 -19.65 -4.07 20.91
CA VAL A 63 -20.79 -4.15 20.00
C VAL A 63 -20.63 -3.23 18.81
N ALA A 64 -20.12 -1.99 19.02
CA ALA A 64 -19.82 -1.07 17.94
C ALA A 64 -18.74 -1.63 16.99
N VAL A 65 -17.68 -2.25 17.52
CA VAL A 65 -16.63 -2.91 16.73
C VAL A 65 -17.21 -4.04 15.89
N LEU A 66 -17.99 -4.93 16.51
CA LEU A 66 -18.60 -6.06 15.79
C LEU A 66 -19.55 -5.58 14.68
N ILE A 67 -20.41 -4.60 14.94
CA ILE A 67 -21.32 -4.05 13.92
C ILE A 67 -20.53 -3.45 12.73
N VAL A 68 -19.49 -2.69 13.01
CA VAL A 68 -18.68 -2.06 11.94
C VAL A 68 -17.92 -3.10 11.15
N ILE A 69 -17.33 -4.10 11.80
CA ILE A 69 -16.58 -5.16 11.11
C ILE A 69 -17.53 -6.06 10.30
N PHE A 70 -18.62 -6.55 10.90
CA PHE A 70 -19.59 -7.38 10.17
C PHE A 70 -20.32 -6.60 9.08
N GLY A 71 -20.68 -5.34 9.32
CA GLY A 71 -21.24 -4.45 8.31
C GLY A 71 -20.27 -4.20 7.15
N GLY A 72 -19.00 -3.94 7.46
CA GLY A 72 -17.93 -3.82 6.47
C GLY A 72 -17.71 -5.11 5.68
N ALA A 73 -17.69 -6.27 6.35
CA ALA A 73 -17.59 -7.57 5.71
C ALA A 73 -18.78 -7.85 4.79
N LEU A 74 -20.00 -7.50 5.21
CA LEU A 74 -21.21 -7.64 4.39
C LEU A 74 -21.15 -6.77 3.14
N ILE A 75 -20.72 -5.51 3.27
CA ILE A 75 -20.54 -4.59 2.14
C ILE A 75 -19.46 -5.11 1.18
N LEU A 76 -18.32 -5.58 1.71
CA LEU A 76 -17.25 -6.17 0.90
C LEU A 76 -17.73 -7.43 0.18
N THR A 77 -18.42 -8.33 0.86
CA THR A 77 -18.97 -9.55 0.25
C THR A 77 -20.00 -9.20 -0.83
N GLY A 78 -20.92 -8.27 -0.56
CA GLY A 78 -21.90 -7.80 -1.52
C GLY A 78 -21.25 -7.15 -2.76
N SER A 79 -20.22 -6.32 -2.55
CA SER A 79 -19.47 -5.74 -3.65
C SER A 79 -18.69 -6.81 -4.45
N MET A 80 -18.10 -7.81 -3.78
CA MET A 80 -17.42 -8.92 -4.44
C MET A 80 -18.38 -9.75 -5.31
N LEU A 81 -19.59 -10.03 -4.83
CA LEU A 81 -20.60 -10.77 -5.61
C LEU A 81 -20.97 -10.06 -6.92
N ILE A 82 -20.90 -8.73 -6.97
CA ILE A 82 -21.17 -7.94 -8.16
C ILE A 82 -19.90 -7.80 -9.03
N PHE A 83 -18.75 -7.65 -8.40
CA PHE A 83 -17.51 -7.31 -9.08
C PHE A 83 -16.79 -8.54 -9.65
N VAL A 84 -16.74 -9.64 -8.89
CA VAL A 84 -16.04 -10.86 -9.29
C VAL A 84 -16.56 -11.45 -10.62
N PRO A 85 -17.89 -11.57 -10.87
CA PRO A 85 -18.37 -12.04 -12.18
C PRO A 85 -17.92 -11.14 -13.33
N LYS A 86 -17.89 -9.82 -13.14
CA LYS A 86 -17.39 -8.90 -14.18
C LYS A 86 -15.91 -9.12 -14.46
N VAL A 87 -15.11 -9.29 -13.39
CA VAL A 87 -13.67 -9.61 -13.53
C VAL A 87 -13.49 -10.92 -14.29
N ILE A 88 -14.24 -11.96 -13.94
CA ILE A 88 -14.16 -13.26 -14.62
C ILE A 88 -14.48 -13.09 -16.11
N ASN A 89 -15.56 -12.42 -16.45
CA ASN A 89 -15.94 -12.18 -17.84
C ASN A 89 -14.87 -11.41 -18.63
N GLU A 90 -14.27 -10.38 -18.03
CA GLU A 90 -13.21 -9.61 -18.66
C GLU A 90 -11.91 -10.43 -18.82
N VAL A 91 -11.56 -11.27 -17.83
CA VAL A 91 -10.41 -12.19 -17.93
C VAL A 91 -10.63 -13.23 -19.03
N GLN A 92 -11.84 -13.81 -19.13
CA GLN A 92 -12.21 -14.74 -20.20
C GLN A 92 -12.16 -14.07 -21.57
N TYR A 93 -12.64 -12.83 -21.65
CA TYR A 93 -12.56 -12.02 -22.87
C TYR A 93 -11.09 -11.80 -23.30
N LEU A 94 -10.20 -11.41 -22.38
CA LEU A 94 -8.76 -11.31 -22.65
C LEU A 94 -8.18 -12.65 -23.11
N GLY A 95 -8.56 -13.75 -22.45
CA GLY A 95 -8.14 -15.10 -22.85
C GLY A 95 -8.56 -15.43 -24.28
N SER A 96 -9.80 -15.11 -24.64
CA SER A 96 -10.32 -15.31 -26.01
C SER A 96 -9.60 -14.48 -27.05
N LEU A 97 -9.27 -13.22 -26.71
CA LEU A 97 -8.49 -12.33 -27.59
C LEU A 97 -7.08 -12.89 -27.80
N LEU A 98 -6.39 -13.30 -26.73
CA LEU A 98 -5.06 -13.88 -26.85
C LEU A 98 -5.08 -15.13 -27.75
N VAL A 99 -6.02 -16.05 -27.55
CA VAL A 99 -6.13 -17.25 -28.39
C VAL A 99 -6.38 -16.88 -29.87
N ARG A 100 -7.25 -15.91 -30.15
CA ARG A 100 -7.46 -15.41 -31.52
C ARG A 100 -6.18 -14.79 -32.11
N MET A 101 -5.47 -13.99 -31.35
CA MET A 101 -4.22 -13.35 -31.79
C MET A 101 -3.16 -14.36 -32.23
N PHE A 102 -3.07 -15.51 -31.55
CA PHE A 102 -2.06 -16.52 -31.87
C PHE A 102 -2.49 -17.54 -32.94
N ASN A 103 -3.81 -17.74 -33.11
CA ASN A 103 -4.34 -18.72 -34.06
C ASN A 103 -4.74 -18.12 -35.43
N ASP A 104 -4.92 -16.80 -35.49
CA ASP A 104 -5.34 -16.14 -36.75
C ASP A 104 -4.11 -15.55 -37.47
N SER A 105 -3.91 -15.96 -38.72
CA SER A 105 -2.83 -15.48 -39.58
C SER A 105 -2.86 -13.97 -39.82
N ALA A 106 -4.05 -13.36 -39.87
CA ALA A 106 -4.21 -11.92 -40.07
C ALA A 106 -3.68 -11.10 -38.87
N TRP A 107 -3.74 -11.65 -37.66
CA TRP A 107 -3.19 -11.04 -36.46
C TRP A 107 -1.67 -11.18 -36.43
N SER A 108 -1.14 -12.34 -36.82
CA SER A 108 0.29 -12.57 -36.91
C SER A 108 0.97 -11.57 -37.87
N GLU A 109 0.33 -11.27 -39.00
CA GLU A 109 0.82 -10.29 -39.99
C GLU A 109 0.79 -8.85 -39.46
N ARG A 110 -0.25 -8.47 -38.71
CA ARG A 110 -0.32 -7.16 -38.06
C ARG A 110 0.72 -7.01 -36.95
N ILE A 111 0.94 -8.03 -36.13
CA ILE A 111 1.93 -7.98 -35.05
C ILE A 111 3.35 -7.91 -35.62
N SER A 112 3.65 -8.65 -36.69
CA SER A 112 4.96 -8.62 -37.36
C SER A 112 5.29 -7.25 -37.98
N SER A 113 4.29 -6.41 -38.23
CA SER A 113 4.53 -5.02 -38.68
C SER A 113 5.00 -4.08 -37.55
N TYR A 114 4.77 -4.44 -36.29
CA TYR A 114 5.16 -3.63 -35.11
C TYR A 114 6.35 -4.21 -34.33
N ILE A 115 6.56 -5.51 -34.42
CA ILE A 115 7.61 -6.24 -33.69
C ILE A 115 8.46 -7.00 -34.69
N PRO A 116 9.81 -6.96 -34.59
CA PRO A 116 10.69 -7.77 -35.44
C PRO A 116 10.29 -9.25 -35.38
N THR A 117 10.28 -9.92 -36.54
CA THR A 117 9.83 -11.32 -36.69
C THR A 117 10.53 -12.26 -35.73
N ASP A 118 11.84 -12.06 -35.49
CA ASP A 118 12.65 -12.89 -34.59
C ASP A 118 12.14 -12.81 -33.12
N ILE A 119 11.74 -11.61 -32.68
CA ILE A 119 11.19 -11.40 -31.34
C ILE A 119 9.78 -12.02 -31.26
N TRP A 120 9.01 -11.88 -32.33
CA TRP A 120 7.66 -12.44 -32.36
C TRP A 120 7.67 -13.98 -32.33
N GLU A 121 8.54 -14.63 -33.11
CA GLU A 121 8.73 -16.07 -33.10
C GLU A 121 9.22 -16.57 -31.72
N PHE A 122 10.20 -15.90 -31.14
CA PHE A 122 10.69 -16.21 -29.79
C PHE A 122 9.56 -16.10 -28.73
N VAL A 123 8.75 -15.05 -28.79
CA VAL A 123 7.60 -14.88 -27.87
C VAL A 123 6.55 -15.96 -28.11
N ARG A 124 6.26 -16.30 -29.35
CA ARG A 124 5.31 -17.35 -29.72
C ARG A 124 5.74 -18.72 -29.24
N GLU A 125 7.00 -19.08 -29.41
CA GLU A 125 7.53 -20.37 -29.01
C GLU A 125 7.79 -20.50 -27.50
N SER A 126 8.30 -19.43 -26.88
CA SER A 126 8.76 -19.47 -25.48
C SER A 126 7.65 -19.34 -24.46
N ALA A 127 6.58 -18.62 -24.75
CA ALA A 127 5.62 -18.19 -23.73
C ALA A 127 4.42 -19.12 -23.51
N GLY A 128 4.23 -20.15 -24.36
CA GLY A 128 3.09 -21.07 -24.19
C GLY A 128 1.74 -20.36 -24.15
N TRP A 129 1.56 -19.32 -24.98
CA TRP A 129 0.39 -18.44 -24.99
C TRP A 129 -0.93 -19.17 -25.19
N GLU A 130 -0.91 -20.28 -25.95
CA GLU A 130 -2.08 -21.17 -26.06
C GLU A 130 -2.51 -21.71 -24.69
N LYS A 131 -1.55 -22.11 -23.86
CA LYS A 131 -1.83 -22.60 -22.50
C LYS A 131 -2.32 -21.48 -21.60
N ILE A 132 -1.75 -20.27 -21.73
CA ILE A 132 -2.18 -19.08 -20.98
C ILE A 132 -3.59 -18.67 -21.43
N GLY A 133 -3.83 -18.56 -22.73
CA GLY A 133 -5.13 -18.21 -23.28
C GLY A 133 -6.21 -19.23 -22.90
N ALA A 134 -5.93 -20.52 -23.03
CA ALA A 134 -6.83 -21.58 -22.61
C ALA A 134 -7.09 -21.58 -21.09
N ALA A 135 -6.08 -21.30 -20.29
CA ALA A 135 -6.23 -21.15 -18.83
C ALA A 135 -7.09 -19.93 -18.46
N LEU A 136 -6.98 -18.83 -19.21
CA LEU A 136 -7.80 -17.64 -19.01
C LEU A 136 -9.22 -17.82 -19.51
N GLN A 137 -9.44 -18.53 -20.62
CA GLN A 137 -10.79 -18.88 -21.12
C GLN A 137 -11.55 -19.79 -20.15
N ASN A 138 -10.84 -20.74 -19.55
CA ASN A 138 -11.39 -21.66 -18.55
C ASN A 138 -11.33 -21.08 -17.12
N PHE A 139 -11.27 -19.77 -17.00
CA PHE A 139 -11.20 -19.06 -15.73
C PHE A 139 -12.58 -19.06 -15.04
N ASP A 140 -13.04 -20.24 -14.66
CA ASP A 140 -14.40 -20.43 -14.14
C ASP A 140 -14.44 -20.79 -12.64
N SER A 141 -13.30 -20.94 -12.01
CA SER A 141 -13.26 -21.37 -10.62
C SER A 141 -12.28 -20.59 -9.76
N TRP A 142 -12.62 -20.43 -8.48
CA TRP A 142 -11.75 -19.91 -7.43
C TRP A 142 -10.41 -20.65 -7.34
N GLU A 143 -10.37 -21.88 -7.82
CA GLU A 143 -9.16 -22.70 -7.88
C GLU A 143 -8.14 -22.15 -8.88
N THR A 144 -8.63 -21.64 -10.02
CA THR A 144 -7.78 -20.99 -11.04
C THR A 144 -7.25 -19.65 -10.56
N ILE A 145 -8.04 -18.86 -9.83
CA ILE A 145 -7.61 -17.61 -9.19
C ILE A 145 -6.49 -17.90 -8.18
N GLY A 146 -6.67 -18.88 -7.32
CA GLY A 146 -5.65 -19.30 -6.34
C GLY A 146 -4.35 -19.75 -7.01
N ASN A 147 -4.44 -20.49 -8.10
CA ASN A 147 -3.26 -20.96 -8.87
C ASN A 147 -2.54 -19.83 -9.62
N LEU A 148 -3.24 -18.82 -10.13
CA LEU A 148 -2.65 -17.64 -10.77
C LEU A 148 -1.99 -16.73 -9.73
N ILE A 149 -2.65 -16.45 -8.62
CA ILE A 149 -2.09 -15.66 -7.52
C ILE A 149 -0.82 -16.32 -6.99
N SER A 150 -0.80 -17.63 -6.83
CA SER A 150 0.38 -18.38 -6.36
C SER A 150 1.56 -18.36 -7.34
N LYS A 151 1.29 -18.20 -8.65
CA LYS A 151 2.33 -18.09 -9.69
C LYS A 151 2.85 -16.67 -9.89
N ILE A 152 2.00 -15.66 -9.67
CA ILE A 152 2.35 -14.24 -9.85
C ILE A 152 3.09 -13.67 -8.62
N LEU A 153 2.87 -14.26 -7.43
CA LEU A 153 3.58 -13.91 -6.19
C LEU A 153 4.53 -15.02 -5.71
N PRO A 154 5.61 -15.33 -6.43
CA PRO A 154 6.50 -16.44 -6.07
C PRO A 154 7.29 -16.24 -4.77
N GLY A 155 7.24 -15.07 -4.15
CA GLY A 155 7.93 -14.76 -2.89
C GLY A 155 7.15 -15.05 -1.62
N ALA A 156 5.83 -15.27 -1.68
CA ALA A 156 4.99 -15.44 -0.49
C ALA A 156 4.51 -16.90 -0.26
N TRP A 157 4.58 -17.77 -1.27
CA TRP A 157 3.85 -19.04 -1.27
C TRP A 157 4.66 -20.24 -1.82
N GLY A 158 5.97 -20.24 -1.68
CA GLY A 158 6.80 -21.38 -2.04
C GLY A 158 6.49 -22.61 -1.21
N VAL A 159 6.03 -23.65 -1.90
CA VAL A 159 6.04 -25.06 -1.49
C VAL A 159 5.18 -25.45 -0.29
N VAL A 160 3.85 -25.47 -0.49
CA VAL A 160 2.99 -26.33 0.34
C VAL A 160 1.84 -26.88 -0.51
N SER A 161 1.48 -28.15 -0.34
CA SER A 161 0.37 -28.80 -1.04
C SER A 161 -0.91 -27.97 -1.00
N LYS A 162 -1.72 -27.99 -2.11
CA LYS A 162 -2.90 -27.13 -2.31
C LYS A 162 -3.80 -27.00 -1.07
N THR A 163 -4.01 -28.07 -0.33
CA THR A 163 -4.86 -28.08 0.87
C THR A 163 -4.24 -27.32 2.04
N VAL A 164 -2.93 -27.46 2.28
CA VAL A 164 -2.22 -26.75 3.36
C VAL A 164 -2.11 -25.27 3.04
N THR A 165 -1.96 -24.88 1.77
CA THR A 165 -1.93 -23.48 1.34
C THR A 165 -3.25 -22.78 1.61
N ILE A 166 -4.40 -23.42 1.37
CA ILE A 166 -5.73 -22.88 1.67
C ILE A 166 -5.91 -22.73 3.18
N ILE A 167 -5.53 -23.75 3.96
CA ILE A 167 -5.62 -23.72 5.43
C ILE A 167 -4.72 -22.61 6.01
N LEU A 168 -3.48 -22.48 5.54
CA LEU A 168 -2.56 -21.44 6.01
C LEU A 168 -3.01 -20.04 5.57
N GLY A 169 -3.54 -19.89 4.36
CA GLY A 169 -4.11 -18.62 3.89
C GLY A 169 -5.32 -18.20 4.72
N PHE A 170 -6.23 -19.13 4.97
CA PHE A 170 -7.38 -18.91 5.83
C PHE A 170 -6.95 -18.59 7.28
N SER A 171 -5.95 -19.32 7.80
CA SER A 171 -5.37 -19.07 9.12
C SER A 171 -4.76 -17.67 9.23
N THR A 172 -4.00 -17.22 8.22
CA THR A 172 -3.41 -15.87 8.20
C THR A 172 -4.49 -14.80 8.16
N PHE A 173 -5.54 -15.02 7.34
CA PHE A 173 -6.67 -14.10 7.26
C PHE A 173 -7.48 -14.08 8.58
N ALA A 174 -7.71 -15.25 9.18
CA ALA A 174 -8.38 -15.38 10.48
C ALA A 174 -7.57 -14.69 11.59
N LEU A 175 -6.24 -14.85 11.59
CA LEU A 175 -5.33 -14.16 12.50
C LEU A 175 -5.39 -12.64 12.30
N MET A 176 -5.35 -12.15 11.07
CA MET A 176 -5.47 -10.73 10.78
C MET A 176 -6.81 -10.17 11.26
N PHE A 177 -7.90 -10.90 11.04
CA PHE A 177 -9.23 -10.54 11.52
C PHE A 177 -9.30 -10.53 13.05
N LEU A 178 -8.72 -11.53 13.69
CA LEU A 178 -8.62 -11.61 15.17
C LEU A 178 -7.82 -10.40 15.71
N TYR A 179 -6.66 -10.10 15.13
CA TYR A 179 -5.88 -8.92 15.49
C TYR A 179 -6.69 -7.64 15.31
N LEU A 180 -7.41 -7.51 14.19
CA LEU A 180 -8.25 -6.34 13.93
C LEU A 180 -9.29 -6.13 15.03
N VAL A 181 -10.02 -7.19 15.41
CA VAL A 181 -11.02 -7.13 16.48
C VAL A 181 -10.38 -6.73 17.81
N PHE A 182 -9.30 -7.42 18.23
CA PHE A 182 -8.65 -7.13 19.50
C PHE A 182 -8.02 -5.73 19.53
N ILE A 183 -7.32 -5.32 18.46
CA ILE A 183 -6.74 -3.98 18.37
C ILE A 183 -7.86 -2.93 18.50
N MET A 184 -8.98 -3.10 17.79
CA MET A 184 -10.07 -2.12 17.83
C MET A 184 -10.78 -2.07 19.19
N VAL A 185 -10.94 -3.22 19.86
CA VAL A 185 -11.53 -3.28 21.20
C VAL A 185 -10.60 -2.63 22.23
N ASP A 186 -9.31 -2.97 22.19
CA ASP A 186 -8.33 -2.54 23.18
C ASP A 186 -7.57 -1.26 22.79
N MET A 187 -7.92 -0.61 21.67
CA MET A 187 -7.28 0.63 21.19
C MET A 187 -7.13 1.70 22.29
N PRO A 188 -8.14 1.96 23.15
CA PRO A 188 -7.96 2.91 24.26
C PRO A 188 -6.93 2.47 25.29
N LYS A 189 -6.86 1.17 25.58
CA LYS A 189 -5.89 0.60 26.53
C LYS A 189 -4.47 0.57 25.94
N LEU A 190 -4.35 0.31 24.64
CA LEU A 190 -3.07 0.36 23.93
C LEU A 190 -2.48 1.77 23.96
N ARG A 191 -3.33 2.79 23.76
CA ARG A 191 -2.93 4.20 23.85
C ARG A 191 -2.41 4.59 25.24
N SER A 192 -3.04 4.09 26.31
CA SER A 192 -2.62 4.38 27.68
C SER A 192 -1.49 3.46 28.18
N GLY A 193 -1.44 2.22 27.72
CA GLY A 193 -0.50 1.19 28.18
C GLY A 193 0.96 1.46 27.78
N VAL A 194 1.19 1.95 26.56
CA VAL A 194 2.55 2.28 26.09
C VAL A 194 3.21 3.34 26.98
N ALA A 195 2.45 4.30 27.46
CA ALA A 195 2.97 5.34 28.30
C ALA A 195 3.27 4.88 29.73
N SER A 196 2.58 3.85 30.23
CA SER A 196 2.84 3.29 31.57
C SER A 196 4.18 2.53 31.68
N LEU A 197 4.76 2.10 30.55
CA LEU A 197 6.07 1.43 30.51
C LEU A 197 7.24 2.40 30.66
N ILE A 198 6.98 3.72 30.59
CA ILE A 198 8.01 4.74 30.64
C ILE A 198 8.19 5.25 32.08
N PRO A 199 9.45 5.47 32.55
CA PRO A 199 9.69 6.02 33.87
C PRO A 199 8.94 7.35 34.10
N LYS A 200 8.39 7.56 35.30
CA LYS A 200 7.54 8.71 35.65
C LYS A 200 8.11 10.07 35.22
N ARG A 201 9.44 10.20 35.24
CA ARG A 201 10.15 11.44 34.85
C ARG A 201 9.93 11.85 33.38
N TYR A 202 9.61 10.88 32.50
CA TYR A 202 9.45 11.10 31.05
C TYR A 202 8.03 10.77 30.58
N GLN A 203 7.12 10.46 31.51
CA GLN A 203 5.75 10.02 31.18
C GLN A 203 4.98 11.09 30.42
N ASP A 204 5.02 12.34 30.86
CA ASP A 204 4.26 13.44 30.24
C ASP A 204 4.74 13.70 28.79
N ASP A 205 6.07 13.80 28.57
CA ASP A 205 6.67 13.94 27.25
C ASP A 205 6.32 12.74 26.34
N ALA A 206 6.26 11.54 26.90
CA ALA A 206 5.96 10.31 26.19
C ALA A 206 4.48 10.15 25.87
N PHE A 207 3.57 10.55 26.76
CA PHE A 207 2.14 10.61 26.51
C PHE A 207 1.80 11.59 25.39
N GLU A 208 2.38 12.78 25.45
CA GLU A 208 2.21 13.79 24.40
C GLU A 208 2.68 13.25 23.05
N MET A 209 3.86 12.62 23.02
CA MET A 209 4.44 12.07 21.82
C MET A 209 3.63 10.88 21.26
N ALA A 210 3.20 9.96 22.12
CA ALA A 210 2.34 8.84 21.72
C ALA A 210 1.01 9.34 21.14
N HIS A 211 0.44 10.38 21.70
CA HIS A 211 -0.78 11.00 21.21
C HIS A 211 -0.59 11.70 19.86
N GLU A 212 0.54 12.41 19.68
CA GLU A 212 0.90 13.00 18.38
C GLU A 212 1.11 11.93 17.30
N VAL A 213 1.83 10.85 17.63
CA VAL A 213 2.04 9.70 16.72
C VAL A 213 0.71 9.08 16.31
N ASP A 214 -0.14 8.77 17.29
CA ASP A 214 -1.46 8.16 17.06
C ASP A 214 -2.34 9.05 16.16
N ARG A 215 -2.41 10.34 16.47
CA ARG A 215 -3.16 11.33 15.70
C ARG A 215 -2.61 11.47 14.27
N PHE A 216 -1.30 11.51 14.12
CA PHE A 216 -0.64 11.64 12.82
C PHE A 216 -0.88 10.40 11.96
N MET A 217 -0.64 9.19 12.51
CA MET A 217 -0.88 7.92 11.83
C MET A 217 -2.33 7.79 11.37
N GLY A 218 -3.27 8.04 12.29
CA GLY A 218 -4.70 7.94 11.97
C GLY A 218 -5.14 8.92 10.87
N ASN A 219 -4.64 10.16 10.91
CA ASN A 219 -4.95 11.15 9.88
C ASN A 219 -4.33 10.77 8.54
N TYR A 220 -3.07 10.34 8.54
CA TYR A 220 -2.35 9.93 7.33
C TYR A 220 -3.06 8.78 6.61
N PHE A 221 -3.32 7.65 7.32
CA PHE A 221 -3.89 6.47 6.67
C PHE A 221 -5.30 6.72 6.15
N ARG A 222 -6.12 7.51 6.86
CA ARG A 222 -7.44 7.92 6.37
C ARG A 222 -7.34 8.79 5.12
N ALA A 223 -6.49 9.81 5.16
CA ALA A 223 -6.28 10.70 4.03
C ALA A 223 -5.74 9.92 2.81
N GLN A 224 -4.73 9.08 3.01
CA GLN A 224 -4.15 8.29 1.94
C GLN A 224 -5.12 7.26 1.34
N SER A 225 -5.97 6.63 2.18
CA SER A 225 -7.02 5.73 1.69
C SER A 225 -8.06 6.47 0.84
N MET A 226 -8.43 7.71 1.23
CA MET A 226 -9.35 8.53 0.44
C MET A 226 -8.73 8.95 -0.89
N VAL A 227 -7.44 9.34 -0.89
CA VAL A 227 -6.70 9.64 -2.13
C VAL A 227 -6.63 8.41 -3.02
N ALA A 228 -6.22 7.25 -2.48
CA ALA A 228 -6.10 6.00 -3.21
C ALA A 228 -7.43 5.57 -3.85
N LEU A 229 -8.53 5.67 -3.11
CA LEU A 229 -9.87 5.36 -3.63
C LEU A 229 -10.27 6.33 -4.75
N SER A 230 -10.06 7.64 -4.56
CA SER A 230 -10.39 8.66 -5.57
C SER A 230 -9.58 8.47 -6.85
N VAL A 231 -8.28 8.20 -6.72
CA VAL A 231 -7.38 7.91 -7.84
C VAL A 231 -7.80 6.62 -8.56
N GLY A 232 -8.17 5.58 -7.82
CA GLY A 232 -8.68 4.33 -8.39
C GLY A 232 -9.95 4.53 -9.20
N VAL A 233 -10.87 5.35 -8.71
CA VAL A 233 -12.10 5.71 -9.44
C VAL A 233 -11.77 6.53 -10.70
N LEU A 234 -10.85 7.50 -10.62
CA LEU A 234 -10.44 8.28 -11.78
C LEU A 234 -9.79 7.41 -12.87
N TYR A 235 -8.89 6.49 -12.49
CA TYR A 235 -8.33 5.52 -13.44
C TYR A 235 -9.40 4.60 -14.02
N ALA A 236 -10.31 4.08 -13.19
CA ALA A 236 -11.40 3.22 -13.66
C ALA A 236 -12.28 3.95 -14.68
N ILE A 237 -12.61 5.22 -14.45
CA ILE A 237 -13.36 6.05 -15.39
C ILE A 237 -12.53 6.27 -16.67
N GLY A 238 -11.28 6.70 -16.57
CA GLY A 238 -10.42 6.98 -17.71
C GLY A 238 -10.23 5.78 -18.62
N PHE A 239 -9.90 4.61 -18.05
CA PHE A 239 -9.72 3.38 -18.80
C PHE A 239 -11.05 2.82 -19.38
N SER A 240 -12.17 3.02 -18.68
CA SER A 240 -13.50 2.61 -19.19
C SER A 240 -13.96 3.48 -20.36
N ILE A 241 -13.72 4.80 -20.32
CA ILE A 241 -14.03 5.71 -21.43
C ILE A 241 -13.21 5.36 -22.67
N MET A 242 -11.96 4.97 -22.47
CA MET A 242 -11.09 4.50 -23.54
C MET A 242 -11.57 3.14 -24.12
N GLY A 243 -12.31 2.34 -23.35
CA GLY A 243 -12.69 0.97 -23.71
C GLY A 243 -11.59 -0.07 -23.45
N LEU A 244 -10.63 0.24 -22.59
CA LEU A 244 -9.53 -0.69 -22.25
C LEU A 244 -10.11 -1.97 -21.61
N PRO A 245 -9.73 -3.17 -22.09
CA PRO A 245 -10.11 -4.43 -21.45
C PRO A 245 -9.69 -4.41 -19.96
N MET A 246 -10.57 -4.89 -19.10
CA MET A 246 -10.38 -4.81 -17.65
C MET A 246 -10.21 -3.38 -17.08
N GLY A 247 -10.61 -2.33 -17.79
CA GLY A 247 -10.33 -0.94 -17.41
C GLY A 247 -10.79 -0.56 -16.00
N ILE A 248 -11.99 -1.03 -15.57
CA ILE A 248 -12.49 -0.78 -14.21
C ILE A 248 -11.61 -1.49 -13.17
N VAL A 249 -11.36 -2.78 -13.40
CA VAL A 249 -10.59 -3.61 -12.47
C VAL A 249 -9.16 -3.09 -12.35
N PHE A 250 -8.55 -2.81 -13.49
CA PHE A 250 -7.18 -2.32 -13.57
C PHE A 250 -7.06 -0.90 -12.98
N GLY A 251 -8.05 -0.04 -13.20
CA GLY A 251 -8.10 1.29 -12.58
C GLY A 251 -8.17 1.23 -11.06
N LEU A 252 -9.06 0.39 -10.51
CA LEU A 252 -9.16 0.18 -9.06
C LEU A 252 -7.90 -0.47 -8.48
N PHE A 253 -7.29 -1.40 -9.20
CA PHE A 253 -6.00 -1.98 -8.83
C PHE A 253 -4.90 -0.93 -8.76
N SER A 254 -4.79 -0.07 -9.78
CA SER A 254 -3.84 1.05 -9.79
C SER A 254 -4.09 2.03 -8.63
N GLY A 255 -5.36 2.29 -8.30
CA GLY A 255 -5.74 3.05 -7.12
C GLY A 255 -5.34 2.37 -5.80
N ALA A 256 -5.50 1.06 -5.69
CA ALA A 256 -5.06 0.31 -4.52
C ALA A 256 -3.52 0.37 -4.33
N LEU A 257 -2.75 0.31 -5.42
CA LEU A 257 -1.30 0.54 -5.38
C LEU A 257 -0.96 1.94 -4.86
N ASN A 258 -1.80 2.95 -5.14
CA ASN A 258 -1.63 4.32 -4.65
C ASN A 258 -1.82 4.47 -3.13
N MET A 259 -2.17 3.40 -2.40
CA MET A 259 -2.07 3.37 -0.94
C MET A 259 -0.63 3.65 -0.47
N VAL A 260 0.34 3.29 -1.30
CA VAL A 260 1.74 3.74 -1.21
C VAL A 260 1.93 4.83 -2.27
N PRO A 261 2.32 6.07 -1.88
CA PRO A 261 2.48 7.17 -2.83
C PRO A 261 3.40 6.80 -4.01
N TYR A 262 2.99 7.15 -5.22
CA TYR A 262 3.68 6.88 -6.49
C TYR A 262 3.79 5.40 -6.90
N LEU A 263 3.37 4.44 -6.08
CA LEU A 263 3.46 3.01 -6.43
C LEU A 263 2.53 2.66 -7.61
N GLN A 264 1.45 3.42 -7.83
CA GLN A 264 0.58 3.25 -9.00
C GLN A 264 1.32 3.40 -10.34
N LEU A 265 2.44 4.14 -10.39
CA LEU A 265 3.24 4.27 -11.60
C LEU A 265 3.88 2.94 -12.04
N THR A 266 4.06 2.01 -11.10
CA THR A 266 4.55 0.65 -11.43
C THR A 266 3.53 -0.17 -12.21
N SER A 267 2.26 0.24 -12.27
CA SER A 267 1.24 -0.40 -13.10
C SER A 267 1.30 0.03 -14.58
N ILE A 268 2.07 1.08 -14.94
CA ILE A 268 2.20 1.56 -16.33
C ILE A 268 2.64 0.45 -17.30
N PRO A 269 3.68 -0.36 -17.03
CA PRO A 269 4.05 -1.45 -17.91
C PRO A 269 2.90 -2.43 -18.18
N LEU A 270 2.12 -2.77 -17.15
CA LEU A 270 0.97 -3.64 -17.30
C LEU A 270 -0.16 -2.97 -18.10
N ALA A 271 -0.38 -1.66 -17.90
CA ALA A 271 -1.31 -0.88 -18.70
C ALA A 271 -0.94 -0.88 -20.19
N LEU A 272 0.37 -0.78 -20.50
CA LEU A 272 0.86 -0.83 -21.88
C LEU A 272 0.69 -2.23 -22.50
N VAL A 273 0.80 -3.30 -21.73
CA VAL A 273 0.47 -4.66 -22.20
C VAL A 273 -1.02 -4.75 -22.55
N LEU A 274 -1.91 -4.23 -21.71
CA LEU A 274 -3.34 -4.16 -22.02
C LEU A 274 -3.63 -3.28 -23.24
N ALA A 275 -2.85 -2.19 -23.41
CA ALA A 275 -2.94 -1.30 -24.56
C ALA A 275 -2.57 -2.02 -25.87
N ILE A 276 -1.60 -2.94 -25.87
CA ILE A 276 -1.29 -3.78 -27.03
C ILE A 276 -2.49 -4.62 -27.42
N VAL A 277 -3.09 -5.31 -26.45
CA VAL A 277 -4.28 -6.16 -26.69
C VAL A 277 -5.44 -5.32 -27.24
N TYR A 278 -5.69 -4.16 -26.63
CA TYR A 278 -6.74 -3.25 -27.10
C TYR A 278 -6.47 -2.68 -28.51
N SER A 279 -5.23 -2.28 -28.81
CA SER A 279 -4.82 -1.79 -30.12
C SER A 279 -5.15 -2.78 -31.23
N LEU A 280 -4.87 -4.04 -30.97
CA LEU A 280 -5.11 -5.13 -31.89
C LEU A 280 -6.60 -5.41 -32.10
N ASP A 281 -7.40 -5.40 -31.03
CA ASP A 281 -8.85 -5.63 -31.06
C ASP A 281 -9.59 -4.48 -31.74
N ALA A 282 -9.27 -3.23 -31.38
CA ALA A 282 -9.88 -2.03 -31.93
C ALA A 282 -9.38 -1.64 -33.32
N GLY A 283 -8.32 -2.29 -33.84
CA GLY A 283 -7.69 -1.93 -35.12
C GLY A 283 -7.01 -0.55 -35.12
N MET A 284 -6.70 0.00 -33.94
CA MET A 284 -6.06 1.28 -33.78
C MET A 284 -4.52 1.12 -33.74
N PRO A 285 -3.74 2.11 -34.25
CA PRO A 285 -2.29 2.05 -34.12
C PRO A 285 -1.83 2.04 -32.66
N LEU A 286 -0.91 1.13 -32.31
CA LEU A 286 -0.42 0.94 -30.94
C LEU A 286 0.08 2.25 -30.30
N TRP A 287 0.78 3.10 -31.04
CA TRP A 287 1.30 4.36 -30.53
C TRP A 287 0.21 5.33 -30.07
N GLN A 288 -0.95 5.36 -30.77
CA GLN A 288 -2.10 6.18 -30.37
C GLN A 288 -2.69 5.67 -29.06
N VAL A 289 -2.90 4.36 -28.94
CA VAL A 289 -3.42 3.71 -27.73
C VAL A 289 -2.47 3.96 -26.55
N ALA A 290 -1.17 3.76 -26.76
CA ALA A 290 -0.15 4.02 -25.72
C ALA A 290 -0.15 5.47 -25.24
N ILE A 291 -0.26 6.44 -26.17
CA ILE A 291 -0.35 7.86 -25.82
C ILE A 291 -1.62 8.13 -24.98
N ILE A 292 -2.77 7.57 -25.35
CA ILE A 292 -4.01 7.74 -24.57
C ILE A 292 -3.85 7.18 -23.16
N VAL A 293 -3.27 5.99 -23.02
CA VAL A 293 -3.00 5.40 -21.68
C VAL A 293 -2.10 6.30 -20.86
N LEU A 294 -0.97 6.76 -21.43
CA LEU A 294 -0.04 7.66 -20.74
C LEU A 294 -0.69 9.01 -20.41
N LEU A 295 -1.57 9.52 -21.28
CA LEU A 295 -2.33 10.74 -21.04
C LEU A 295 -3.29 10.56 -19.84
N ILE A 296 -3.96 9.41 -19.73
CA ILE A 296 -4.81 9.09 -18.55
C ILE A 296 -3.95 9.11 -17.28
N TYR A 297 -2.78 8.47 -17.28
CA TYR A 297 -1.87 8.52 -16.13
C TYR A 297 -1.46 9.96 -15.79
N LEU A 298 -1.09 10.75 -16.79
CA LEU A 298 -0.69 12.14 -16.61
C LEU A 298 -1.83 12.98 -16.02
N VAL A 299 -3.02 12.89 -16.59
CA VAL A 299 -4.19 13.66 -16.14
C VAL A 299 -4.56 13.28 -14.70
N VAL A 300 -4.62 11.99 -14.39
CA VAL A 300 -4.91 11.52 -13.02
C VAL A 300 -3.82 11.96 -12.05
N GLN A 301 -2.54 11.92 -12.45
CA GLN A 301 -1.43 12.41 -11.63
C GLN A 301 -1.55 13.91 -11.35
N ILE A 302 -1.87 14.71 -12.37
CA ILE A 302 -2.08 16.16 -12.21
C ILE A 302 -3.26 16.43 -11.24
N ILE A 303 -4.37 15.72 -11.40
CA ILE A 303 -5.52 15.85 -10.49
C ILE A 303 -5.13 15.43 -9.06
N GLN A 304 -4.38 14.36 -8.91
CA GLN A 304 -3.89 13.91 -7.62
C GLN A 304 -3.03 14.97 -6.94
N ASP A 305 -2.00 15.50 -7.64
CA ASP A 305 -0.99 16.36 -7.02
C ASP A 305 -1.50 17.79 -6.80
N LEU A 306 -2.35 18.30 -7.68
CA LEU A 306 -2.88 19.68 -7.57
C LEU A 306 -4.17 19.79 -6.77
N PHE A 307 -5.01 18.74 -6.74
CA PHE A 307 -6.32 18.80 -6.09
C PHE A 307 -6.47 17.81 -4.93
N LEU A 308 -6.26 16.50 -5.15
CA LEU A 308 -6.56 15.50 -4.13
C LEU A 308 -5.63 15.60 -2.92
N VAL A 309 -4.32 15.63 -3.15
CA VAL A 309 -3.34 15.66 -2.06
C VAL A 309 -3.47 16.95 -1.23
N PRO A 310 -3.52 18.16 -1.80
CA PRO A 310 -3.68 19.39 -1.01
C PRO A 310 -4.98 19.46 -0.20
N HIS A 311 -6.08 18.94 -0.77
CA HIS A 311 -7.39 19.03 -0.10
C HIS A 311 -7.63 17.92 0.93
N ILE A 312 -7.14 16.70 0.67
CA ILE A 312 -7.39 15.53 1.51
C ILE A 312 -6.30 15.37 2.57
N VAL A 313 -5.01 15.44 2.16
CA VAL A 313 -3.87 15.26 3.04
C VAL A 313 -3.48 16.58 3.74
N GLY A 314 -3.64 17.69 3.03
CA GLY A 314 -3.32 19.02 3.53
C GLY A 314 -1.82 19.26 3.72
N LYS A 315 -1.50 20.32 4.49
CA LYS A 315 -0.10 20.73 4.76
C LYS A 315 0.62 19.87 5.80
N SER A 316 0.01 18.79 6.28
CA SER A 316 0.57 17.95 7.35
C SER A 316 1.82 17.16 6.94
N MET A 317 2.09 17.04 5.65
CA MET A 317 3.23 16.29 5.10
C MET A 317 4.13 17.21 4.29
N ASN A 318 5.01 17.92 4.98
CA ASN A 318 6.03 18.77 4.33
C ASN A 318 7.25 17.94 3.85
N LEU A 319 7.02 16.79 3.22
CA LEU A 319 8.08 16.02 2.58
C LEU A 319 8.13 16.34 1.08
N PRO A 320 9.27 16.74 0.55
CA PRO A 320 9.44 16.88 -0.90
C PRO A 320 9.34 15.49 -1.58
N PRO A 321 8.95 15.39 -2.85
CA PRO A 321 8.82 14.12 -3.58
C PRO A 321 10.05 13.22 -3.47
N VAL A 322 11.25 13.80 -3.53
CA VAL A 322 12.52 13.07 -3.34
C VAL A 322 12.62 12.45 -1.94
N GLY A 323 12.14 13.16 -0.91
CA GLY A 323 12.10 12.65 0.46
C GLY A 323 11.12 11.47 0.59
N ILE A 324 10.00 11.50 -0.11
CA ILE A 324 9.04 10.39 -0.16
C ILE A 324 9.69 9.16 -0.82
N LEU A 325 10.31 9.33 -2.00
CA LEU A 325 10.98 8.23 -2.71
C LEU A 325 12.13 7.63 -1.89
N LEU A 326 12.92 8.48 -1.22
CA LEU A 326 13.98 8.00 -0.34
C LEU A 326 13.42 7.22 0.85
N SER A 327 12.34 7.71 1.48
CA SER A 327 11.69 7.01 2.59
C SER A 327 11.14 5.65 2.15
N LEU A 328 10.51 5.57 0.98
CA LEU A 328 10.04 4.31 0.40
C LEU A 328 11.19 3.33 0.16
N SER A 329 12.32 3.82 -0.36
CA SER A 329 13.52 2.99 -0.60
C SER A 329 14.11 2.44 0.69
N ILE A 330 14.24 3.27 1.73
CA ILE A 330 14.81 2.88 3.02
C ILE A 330 13.89 1.89 3.74
N TRP A 331 12.64 2.29 4.00
CA TRP A 331 11.69 1.48 4.76
C TRP A 331 11.25 0.23 3.99
N GLY A 332 11.13 0.33 2.66
CA GLY A 332 10.86 -0.82 1.79
C GLY A 332 11.96 -1.86 1.85
N LYS A 333 13.25 -1.44 1.89
CA LYS A 333 14.38 -2.37 2.06
C LYS A 333 14.41 -3.00 3.44
N LEU A 334 14.08 -2.24 4.50
CA LEU A 334 14.13 -2.72 5.88
C LEU A 334 12.97 -3.65 6.23
N LEU A 335 11.74 -3.30 5.86
CA LEU A 335 10.52 -3.97 6.32
C LEU A 335 9.70 -4.58 5.17
N GLY A 336 10.20 -4.53 3.91
CA GLY A 336 9.48 -5.04 2.75
C GLY A 336 8.22 -4.24 2.45
N PHE A 337 7.15 -4.91 2.04
CA PHE A 337 5.87 -4.27 1.68
C PHE A 337 5.26 -3.45 2.83
N LEU A 338 5.37 -3.93 4.08
CA LEU A 338 4.94 -3.15 5.26
C LEU A 338 5.74 -1.85 5.38
N GLY A 339 7.05 -1.91 5.10
CA GLY A 339 7.91 -0.74 5.10
C GLY A 339 7.44 0.30 4.09
N LEU A 340 7.01 -0.10 2.90
CA LEU A 340 6.44 0.81 1.90
C LEU A 340 5.18 1.52 2.42
N LEU A 341 4.27 0.79 3.07
CA LEU A 341 3.03 1.36 3.61
C LEU A 341 3.28 2.38 4.73
N VAL A 342 4.23 2.12 5.61
CA VAL A 342 4.54 2.98 6.76
C VAL A 342 5.68 3.98 6.49
N ALA A 343 6.30 3.94 5.30
CA ALA A 343 7.50 4.72 4.98
C ALA A 343 7.33 6.22 5.26
N VAL A 344 6.30 6.80 4.68
CA VAL A 344 6.04 8.24 4.80
C VAL A 344 5.72 8.63 6.24
N PRO A 345 4.75 8.00 6.94
CA PRO A 345 4.45 8.36 8.32
C PRO A 345 5.64 8.14 9.26
N PHE A 346 6.41 7.08 9.11
CA PHE A 346 7.58 6.86 9.96
C PHE A 346 8.67 7.90 9.72
N THR A 347 8.92 8.26 8.48
CA THR A 347 9.89 9.33 8.16
C THR A 347 9.44 10.68 8.72
N CYS A 348 8.16 11.03 8.59
CA CYS A 348 7.62 12.25 9.19
C CYS A 348 7.78 12.25 10.72
N LEU A 349 7.48 11.13 11.38
CA LEU A 349 7.65 11.01 12.82
C LEU A 349 9.13 11.15 13.24
N CYS A 350 10.05 10.52 12.52
CA CYS A 350 11.49 10.69 12.77
C CYS A 350 11.90 12.16 12.64
N LEU A 351 11.42 12.88 11.63
CA LEU A 351 11.73 14.31 11.45
C LEU A 351 11.13 15.18 12.55
N VAL A 352 9.90 14.92 12.99
CA VAL A 352 9.27 15.63 14.11
C VAL A 352 10.07 15.40 15.39
N PHE A 353 10.48 14.17 15.65
CA PHE A 353 11.31 13.83 16.80
C PHE A 353 12.66 14.57 16.78
N ILE A 354 13.37 14.54 15.66
CA ILE A 354 14.65 15.23 15.50
C ILE A 354 14.49 16.73 15.76
N ARG A 355 13.45 17.36 15.19
CA ARG A 355 13.17 18.79 15.40
C ARG A 355 12.84 19.12 16.88
N LYS A 356 12.11 18.25 17.58
CA LYS A 356 11.78 18.44 19.01
C LYS A 356 13.03 18.36 19.87
N VAL A 357 13.94 17.41 19.57
CA VAL A 357 15.23 17.27 20.27
C VAL A 357 16.13 18.48 19.99
N GLN A 358 16.20 18.97 18.76
CA GLN A 358 16.96 20.17 18.40
C GLN A 358 16.48 21.42 19.16
N LYS A 359 15.16 21.68 19.15
CA LYS A 359 14.58 22.82 19.89
C LYS A 359 14.83 22.74 21.38
N LYS A 360 14.77 21.56 22.01
CA LYS A 360 15.07 21.37 23.44
C LYS A 360 16.56 21.62 23.73
N SER A 361 17.44 21.26 22.80
CA SER A 361 18.87 21.54 22.90
C SER A 361 19.18 23.02 22.76
N GLU A 362 18.55 23.73 21.85
CA GLU A 362 18.69 25.19 21.66
C GLU A 362 18.16 25.97 22.87
N ALA A 363 17.01 25.57 23.42
CA ALA A 363 16.46 26.20 24.63
C ALA A 363 17.40 26.04 25.85
N MET A 364 17.95 24.85 26.05
CA MET A 364 18.94 24.61 27.11
C MET A 364 20.25 25.42 26.91
N HIS A 365 20.66 25.63 25.65
CA HIS A 365 21.81 26.48 25.33
C HIS A 365 21.51 27.97 25.59
N ALA A 366 20.31 28.44 25.22
CA ALA A 366 19.89 29.83 25.48
C ALA A 366 19.78 30.14 26.97
N GLU A 367 19.31 29.20 27.79
CA GLU A 367 19.28 29.33 29.26
C GLU A 367 20.69 29.31 29.87
N SER A 368 21.65 28.59 29.29
CA SER A 368 23.02 28.51 29.78
C SER A 368 23.87 29.74 29.42
N VAL A 369 23.46 30.53 28.44
CA VAL A 369 24.02 31.81 28.01
C VAL A 369 23.10 32.92 28.53
N GLY A 370 22.84 32.95 29.86
CA GLY A 370 22.06 33.99 30.51
C GLY A 370 22.61 35.41 30.21
N PRO A 371 21.77 36.47 30.32
CA PRO A 371 22.19 37.82 30.01
C PRO A 371 23.41 38.18 30.86
N HIS A 372 24.51 38.54 30.19
CA HIS A 372 25.61 39.20 30.88
C HIS A 372 25.03 40.40 31.61
N PRO A 373 25.22 40.54 32.94
CA PRO A 373 24.86 41.77 33.59
C PRO A 373 25.77 42.85 33.01
N GLU A 374 25.17 43.80 32.32
CA GLU A 374 25.81 45.02 31.90
C GLU A 374 26.27 45.72 33.17
N ALA A 375 27.62 45.86 33.32
CA ALA A 375 28.27 46.68 34.33
C ALA A 375 28.36 48.14 33.89
#